data_de8b8c4f66a24b870793e907f345e224
#
_entry.id   de8b8c4f66a24b870793e907f345e224
#
_cell.length_a   1.000
_cell.length_b   1.000
_cell.length_c   1.000
_cell.angle_alpha   90.00
_cell.angle_beta   90.00
_cell.angle_gamma   90.00
#
_symmetry.space_group_name_H-M   'P 1'
#
loop_
_entity.id
_entity.type
_entity.pdbx_description
1 polymer ?
#
loop_
_entity_poly.entity_id
_entity_poly.type
_entity_poly.pdbx_seq_one_letter_code
_entity_poly.pdbx_strand_id
1 'polypeptide(L)'
;MSTKVTLKDAGQAHKAVVTSQQKQIAALYEKWADKMAKEAKKYAGSKNPSAALKAQQITQLEGALRKAGQQVANSVNNSVQQSMVRAAQSVVDDNAEWMKKLGFPEDGISAAFSSVPTEIVQNIITGQVYEGGWSLAKSIWGDNEDTLSKAYEMVAGGIAENKSVYDIAKDLEQYVRPSAKKPWNYTFKSVDKVTGKEKTYRVYPKKVGYNAQRLARTLSQHAYQQTMVAVNKDNPFVQKFRWHAIGGRACPICLARNGKLFDKNNVPMDHPNGMCILEPVYDEDVNQRLADWVNGKEDPALDRYAKQFGATPGDIAVKEGERKKTFLESLNESEKEAIREYTGYVYGDVNLYLRGNEAFGTKDVKKIVKNIDSAMSKASIEEGIEVFRGDDMRGLQGLMQDGGRRRSWYEEGKNLFSLIGKVVTNDSYMSTSAGDVLDQYKRGVIYHVSVPEGAQAADISSISRQKSEREILINRGQEFEIADVKCQVDDEGYVYGEVHVYLKLKKKT
;
A
#
# COMPACT_ATOMS: atom_id res chain seq x y z
N MET A 1 13.31 -21.81 -7.09
CA MET A 1 12.76 -20.46 -7.40
C MET A 1 11.40 -20.37 -6.76
N SER A 2 11.15 -19.37 -5.91
CA SER A 2 9.82 -19.16 -5.35
C SER A 2 8.85 -18.83 -6.47
N THR A 3 7.85 -19.68 -6.68
CA THR A 3 6.78 -19.49 -7.67
C THR A 3 5.68 -18.56 -7.12
N LYS A 4 5.93 -17.88 -6.00
CA LYS A 4 4.96 -16.95 -5.41
C LYS A 4 5.17 -15.55 -5.99
N VAL A 5 4.16 -15.03 -6.68
CA VAL A 5 4.04 -13.60 -6.90
C VAL A 5 4.02 -12.93 -5.52
N THR A 6 4.99 -12.08 -5.23
CA THR A 6 5.04 -11.48 -3.91
C THR A 6 3.96 -10.40 -3.80
N LEU A 7 3.20 -10.44 -2.71
CA LEU A 7 2.26 -9.38 -2.29
C LEU A 7 2.83 -7.98 -2.38
N LYS A 8 4.14 -7.85 -2.25
CA LYS A 8 4.84 -6.56 -2.22
C LYS A 8 4.77 -5.86 -3.57
N ASP A 9 4.94 -6.60 -4.66
CA ASP A 9 5.05 -6.01 -5.99
C ASP A 9 3.68 -5.60 -6.52
N ALA A 10 2.67 -6.47 -6.43
CA ALA A 10 1.30 -6.13 -6.79
C ALA A 10 0.75 -4.97 -5.94
N GLY A 11 1.01 -4.99 -4.64
CA GLY A 11 0.59 -3.92 -3.73
C GLY A 11 1.33 -2.60 -3.98
N GLN A 12 2.61 -2.62 -4.30
CA GLN A 12 3.39 -1.41 -4.62
C GLN A 12 2.99 -0.84 -5.98
N ALA A 13 2.82 -1.67 -7.00
CA ALA A 13 2.35 -1.25 -8.32
C ALA A 13 0.96 -0.60 -8.22
N HIS A 14 0.02 -1.24 -7.53
CA HIS A 14 -1.31 -0.69 -7.30
C HIS A 14 -1.27 0.62 -6.52
N LYS A 15 -0.49 0.74 -5.44
CA LYS A 15 -0.31 1.97 -4.67
C LYS A 15 0.29 3.10 -5.53
N ALA A 16 1.22 2.79 -6.43
CA ALA A 16 1.81 3.74 -7.36
C ALA A 16 0.74 4.27 -8.35
N VAL A 17 -0.09 3.39 -8.91
CA VAL A 17 -1.22 3.75 -9.79
C VAL A 17 -2.16 4.72 -9.07
N VAL A 18 -2.61 4.38 -7.86
CA VAL A 18 -3.53 5.21 -7.06
C VAL A 18 -2.92 6.56 -6.72
N THR A 19 -1.64 6.59 -6.32
CA THR A 19 -0.94 7.84 -5.98
C THR A 19 -0.78 8.75 -7.20
N SER A 20 -0.42 8.19 -8.35
CA SER A 20 -0.32 8.92 -9.62
C SER A 20 -1.67 9.52 -10.02
N GLN A 21 -2.72 8.74 -9.93
CA GLN A 21 -4.08 9.18 -10.23
C GLN A 21 -4.54 10.34 -9.35
N GLN A 22 -4.28 10.28 -8.04
CA GLN A 22 -4.64 11.38 -7.13
C GLN A 22 -3.95 12.68 -7.52
N LYS A 23 -2.66 12.63 -7.89
CA LYS A 23 -1.92 13.79 -8.38
C LYS A 23 -2.51 14.32 -9.69
N GLN A 24 -2.88 13.44 -10.62
CA GLN A 24 -3.48 13.84 -11.90
C GLN A 24 -4.82 14.55 -11.68
N ILE A 25 -5.69 14.02 -10.84
CA ILE A 25 -6.98 14.64 -10.51
C ILE A 25 -6.76 15.99 -9.83
N ALA A 26 -5.86 16.10 -8.88
CA ALA A 26 -5.54 17.39 -8.25
C ALA A 26 -5.08 18.41 -9.31
N ALA A 27 -4.23 18.02 -10.25
CA ALA A 27 -3.76 18.89 -11.33
C ALA A 27 -4.89 19.36 -12.27
N LEU A 28 -5.92 18.54 -12.50
CA LEU A 28 -7.10 18.96 -13.28
C LEU A 28 -7.87 20.08 -12.57
N TYR A 29 -8.05 19.99 -11.27
CA TYR A 29 -8.70 21.04 -10.48
C TYR A 29 -7.84 22.29 -10.32
N GLU A 30 -6.50 22.17 -10.25
CA GLU A 30 -5.59 23.34 -10.33
C GLU A 30 -5.75 24.08 -11.63
N LYS A 31 -5.83 23.37 -12.77
CA LYS A 31 -6.09 24.00 -14.09
C LYS A 31 -7.45 24.71 -14.13
N TRP A 32 -8.45 24.16 -13.46
CA TRP A 32 -9.73 24.82 -13.33
C TRP A 32 -9.60 26.12 -12.53
N ALA A 33 -8.93 26.10 -11.38
CA ALA A 33 -8.66 27.27 -10.59
C ALA A 33 -7.90 28.35 -11.36
N ASP A 34 -6.90 27.96 -12.17
CA ASP A 34 -6.17 28.90 -13.05
C ASP A 34 -7.07 29.57 -14.10
N LYS A 35 -8.05 28.82 -14.63
CA LYS A 35 -9.05 29.42 -15.53
C LYS A 35 -9.92 30.43 -14.78
N MET A 36 -10.35 30.12 -13.56
CA MET A 36 -11.12 31.06 -12.73
C MET A 36 -10.30 32.28 -12.35
N ALA A 37 -9.01 32.13 -12.06
CA ALA A 37 -8.10 33.26 -11.81
C ALA A 37 -7.94 34.18 -13.04
N LYS A 38 -7.86 33.59 -14.23
CA LYS A 38 -7.84 34.37 -15.49
C LYS A 38 -9.16 35.10 -15.71
N GLU A 39 -10.28 34.45 -15.44
CA GLU A 39 -11.60 35.07 -15.54
C GLU A 39 -11.73 36.24 -14.55
N ALA A 40 -11.31 36.05 -13.28
CA ALA A 40 -11.30 37.11 -12.28
C ALA A 40 -10.56 38.36 -12.72
N LYS A 41 -9.41 38.21 -13.39
CA LYS A 41 -8.61 39.35 -13.88
C LYS A 41 -9.36 40.27 -14.87
N LYS A 42 -10.33 39.73 -15.63
CA LYS A 42 -11.16 40.54 -16.55
C LYS A 42 -12.00 41.57 -15.81
N TYR A 43 -12.32 41.36 -14.56
CA TYR A 43 -13.18 42.24 -13.76
C TYR A 43 -12.38 43.12 -12.80
N ALA A 44 -11.06 43.03 -12.75
CA ALA A 44 -10.21 43.72 -11.78
C ALA A 44 -10.27 45.27 -11.90
N GLY A 45 -10.57 45.81 -13.08
CA GLY A 45 -10.68 47.23 -13.32
C GLY A 45 -12.03 47.87 -12.98
N SER A 46 -13.06 47.07 -12.67
CA SER A 46 -14.43 47.55 -12.49
C SER A 46 -14.78 47.59 -10.99
N LYS A 47 -14.44 48.71 -10.32
CA LYS A 47 -14.72 48.88 -8.87
C LYS A 47 -16.18 49.15 -8.56
N ASN A 48 -16.91 49.87 -9.43
CA ASN A 48 -18.34 50.18 -9.26
C ASN A 48 -19.07 50.15 -10.61
N PRO A 49 -19.33 48.97 -11.19
CA PRO A 49 -20.05 48.89 -12.47
C PRO A 49 -21.53 49.25 -12.25
N SER A 50 -22.20 49.70 -13.36
CA SER A 50 -23.66 49.81 -13.33
C SER A 50 -24.30 48.44 -13.04
N ALA A 51 -25.53 48.44 -12.51
CA ALA A 51 -26.22 47.17 -12.22
C ALA A 51 -26.35 46.25 -13.44
N ALA A 52 -26.60 46.82 -14.63
CA ALA A 52 -26.68 46.06 -15.88
C ALA A 52 -25.34 45.45 -16.28
N LEU A 53 -24.23 46.18 -16.14
CA LEU A 53 -22.90 45.67 -16.43
C LEU A 53 -22.50 44.59 -15.43
N LYS A 54 -22.83 44.79 -14.14
CA LYS A 54 -22.58 43.80 -13.08
C LYS A 54 -23.34 42.47 -13.37
N ALA A 55 -24.62 42.55 -13.77
CA ALA A 55 -25.41 41.39 -14.14
C ALA A 55 -24.81 40.66 -15.36
N GLN A 56 -24.40 41.37 -16.39
CA GLN A 56 -23.73 40.80 -17.56
C GLN A 56 -22.43 40.09 -17.18
N GLN A 57 -21.59 40.69 -16.35
CA GLN A 57 -20.34 40.11 -15.87
C GLN A 57 -20.58 38.83 -15.04
N ILE A 58 -21.61 38.80 -14.19
CA ILE A 58 -22.01 37.61 -13.44
C ILE A 58 -22.42 36.49 -14.38
N THR A 59 -23.26 36.75 -15.37
CA THR A 59 -23.67 35.75 -16.37
C THR A 59 -22.46 35.18 -17.13
N GLN A 60 -21.50 36.01 -17.47
CA GLN A 60 -20.25 35.59 -18.14
C GLN A 60 -19.41 34.69 -17.20
N LEU A 61 -19.27 35.07 -15.92
CA LEU A 61 -18.55 34.30 -14.93
C LEU A 61 -19.20 32.91 -14.70
N GLU A 62 -20.52 32.85 -14.58
CA GLU A 62 -21.27 31.60 -14.46
C GLU A 62 -21.10 30.70 -15.68
N GLY A 63 -21.15 31.27 -16.89
CA GLY A 63 -20.90 30.55 -18.14
C GLY A 63 -19.50 29.96 -18.20
N ALA A 64 -18.48 30.75 -17.81
CA ALA A 64 -17.09 30.27 -17.73
C ALA A 64 -16.91 29.15 -16.67
N LEU A 65 -17.57 29.29 -15.51
CA LEU A 65 -17.55 28.30 -14.44
C LEU A 65 -18.17 26.97 -14.91
N ARG A 66 -19.34 27.01 -15.55
CA ARG A 66 -20.01 25.82 -16.10
C ARG A 66 -19.15 25.11 -17.14
N LYS A 67 -18.63 25.86 -18.13
CA LYS A 67 -17.78 25.30 -19.20
C LYS A 67 -16.51 24.65 -18.64
N ALA A 68 -15.86 25.30 -17.69
CA ALA A 68 -14.65 24.76 -17.07
C ALA A 68 -14.97 23.52 -16.23
N GLY A 69 -16.07 23.50 -15.46
CA GLY A 69 -16.53 22.36 -14.69
C GLY A 69 -16.82 21.12 -15.55
N GLN A 70 -17.52 21.28 -16.68
CA GLN A 70 -17.76 20.19 -17.63
C GLN A 70 -16.44 19.61 -18.19
N GLN A 71 -15.48 20.47 -18.55
CA GLN A 71 -14.17 20.01 -19.03
C GLN A 71 -13.41 19.22 -17.96
N VAL A 72 -13.49 19.64 -16.70
CA VAL A 72 -12.87 18.92 -15.59
C VAL A 72 -13.55 17.58 -15.39
N ALA A 73 -14.90 17.52 -15.36
CA ALA A 73 -15.65 16.27 -15.19
C ALA A 73 -15.27 15.23 -16.28
N ASN A 74 -15.22 15.65 -17.54
CA ASN A 74 -14.79 14.77 -18.64
C ASN A 74 -13.33 14.29 -18.46
N SER A 75 -12.43 15.19 -18.07
CA SER A 75 -11.03 14.85 -17.85
C SER A 75 -10.83 13.91 -16.64
N VAL A 76 -11.60 14.11 -15.58
CA VAL A 76 -11.61 13.21 -14.40
C VAL A 76 -12.12 11.83 -14.80
N ASN A 77 -13.24 11.76 -15.55
CA ASN A 77 -13.77 10.49 -16.03
C ASN A 77 -12.73 9.71 -16.82
N ASN A 78 -12.07 10.33 -17.78
CA ASN A 78 -11.02 9.68 -18.56
C ASN A 78 -9.83 9.25 -17.72
N SER A 79 -9.39 10.09 -16.76
CA SER A 79 -8.29 9.75 -15.85
C SER A 79 -8.63 8.56 -14.96
N VAL A 80 -9.88 8.48 -14.46
CA VAL A 80 -10.36 7.36 -13.65
C VAL A 80 -10.37 6.07 -14.45
N GLN A 81 -10.94 6.09 -15.66
CA GLN A 81 -10.98 4.92 -16.55
C GLN A 81 -9.57 4.39 -16.86
N GLN A 82 -8.65 5.27 -17.23
CA GLN A 82 -7.25 4.89 -17.50
C GLN A 82 -6.57 4.28 -16.28
N SER A 83 -6.88 4.76 -15.08
CA SER A 83 -6.30 4.23 -13.86
C SER A 83 -6.87 2.86 -13.47
N MET A 84 -8.16 2.64 -13.74
CA MET A 84 -8.77 1.32 -13.58
C MET A 84 -8.12 0.30 -14.53
N VAL A 85 -7.92 0.66 -15.79
CA VAL A 85 -7.24 -0.19 -16.77
C VAL A 85 -5.82 -0.53 -16.30
N ARG A 86 -5.06 0.47 -15.83
CA ARG A 86 -3.70 0.22 -15.31
C ARG A 86 -3.69 -0.66 -14.07
N ALA A 87 -4.65 -0.48 -13.16
CA ALA A 87 -4.78 -1.32 -11.96
C ALA A 87 -5.13 -2.77 -12.32
N ALA A 88 -6.02 -2.97 -13.29
CA ALA A 88 -6.37 -4.28 -13.82
C ALA A 88 -5.19 -4.93 -14.57
N GLN A 89 -4.50 -4.15 -15.42
CA GLN A 89 -3.37 -4.63 -16.19
C GLN A 89 -2.22 -5.08 -15.29
N SER A 90 -1.92 -4.37 -14.21
CA SER A 90 -0.85 -4.79 -13.30
C SER A 90 -1.10 -6.17 -12.71
N VAL A 91 -2.36 -6.53 -12.42
CA VAL A 91 -2.71 -7.86 -11.93
C VAL A 91 -2.54 -8.92 -13.00
N VAL A 92 -2.93 -8.59 -14.24
CA VAL A 92 -2.74 -9.49 -15.39
C VAL A 92 -1.26 -9.74 -15.63
N ASP A 93 -0.44 -8.69 -15.61
CA ASP A 93 1.01 -8.79 -15.84
C ASP A 93 1.68 -9.67 -14.77
N ASP A 94 1.33 -9.49 -13.49
CA ASP A 94 1.85 -10.30 -12.38
C ASP A 94 1.46 -11.78 -12.52
N ASN A 95 0.19 -12.06 -12.88
CA ASN A 95 -0.26 -13.44 -13.10
C ASN A 95 0.37 -14.05 -14.36
N ALA A 96 0.52 -13.28 -15.43
CA ALA A 96 1.21 -13.73 -16.65
C ALA A 96 2.67 -14.10 -16.35
N GLU A 97 3.38 -13.28 -15.58
CA GLU A 97 4.75 -13.55 -15.16
C GLU A 97 4.86 -14.85 -14.34
N TRP A 98 3.91 -15.07 -13.42
CA TRP A 98 3.83 -16.30 -12.66
C TRP A 98 3.59 -17.54 -13.57
N MET A 99 2.66 -17.43 -14.52
CA MET A 99 2.36 -18.50 -15.47
C MET A 99 3.57 -18.85 -16.36
N LYS A 100 4.32 -17.82 -16.81
CA LYS A 100 5.57 -18.01 -17.56
C LYS A 100 6.62 -18.76 -16.73
N LYS A 101 6.75 -18.44 -15.44
CA LYS A 101 7.64 -19.16 -14.52
C LYS A 101 7.27 -20.62 -14.35
N LEU A 102 6.00 -20.97 -14.49
CA LEU A 102 5.51 -22.34 -14.52
C LEU A 102 5.71 -23.04 -15.88
N GLY A 103 6.14 -22.31 -16.91
CA GLY A 103 6.42 -22.86 -18.24
C GLY A 103 5.26 -22.78 -19.22
N PHE A 104 4.17 -22.08 -18.91
CA PHE A 104 3.06 -21.88 -19.85
C PHE A 104 3.47 -21.01 -21.05
N PRO A 105 2.94 -21.28 -22.28
CA PRO A 105 3.28 -20.52 -23.47
C PRO A 105 2.87 -19.05 -23.40
N GLU A 106 3.78 -18.14 -23.75
CA GLU A 106 3.54 -16.68 -23.65
C GLU A 106 2.38 -16.21 -24.53
N ASP A 107 2.29 -16.72 -25.75
CA ASP A 107 1.22 -16.36 -26.69
C ASP A 107 -0.15 -16.80 -26.16
N GLY A 108 -0.23 -17.98 -25.55
CA GLY A 108 -1.45 -18.47 -24.92
C GLY A 108 -1.87 -17.64 -23.71
N ILE A 109 -0.91 -17.27 -22.86
CA ILE A 109 -1.14 -16.39 -21.72
C ILE A 109 -1.65 -15.04 -22.20
N SER A 110 -0.99 -14.44 -23.19
CA SER A 110 -1.36 -13.13 -23.74
C SER A 110 -2.75 -13.17 -24.36
N ALA A 111 -3.09 -14.23 -25.11
CA ALA A 111 -4.42 -14.40 -25.69
C ALA A 111 -5.51 -14.53 -24.61
N ALA A 112 -5.29 -15.38 -23.59
CA ALA A 112 -6.27 -15.64 -22.54
C ALA A 112 -6.55 -14.42 -21.65
N PHE A 113 -5.57 -13.56 -21.41
CA PHE A 113 -5.71 -12.42 -20.51
C PHE A 113 -5.97 -11.10 -21.23
N SER A 114 -5.91 -11.03 -22.56
CA SER A 114 -5.98 -9.78 -23.35
C SER A 114 -7.26 -8.97 -23.12
N SER A 115 -8.41 -9.63 -22.95
CA SER A 115 -9.70 -8.93 -22.76
C SER A 115 -10.02 -8.62 -21.30
N VAL A 116 -9.40 -9.31 -20.35
CA VAL A 116 -9.77 -9.25 -18.92
C VAL A 116 -9.76 -7.82 -18.35
N PRO A 117 -8.72 -6.99 -18.55
CA PRO A 117 -8.72 -5.64 -18.02
C PRO A 117 -9.87 -4.80 -18.56
N THR A 118 -10.17 -4.91 -19.86
CA THR A 118 -11.23 -4.15 -20.51
C THR A 118 -12.61 -4.59 -20.04
N GLU A 119 -12.86 -5.89 -19.94
CA GLU A 119 -14.14 -6.44 -19.46
C GLU A 119 -14.41 -6.05 -18.00
N ILE A 120 -13.44 -6.18 -17.12
CA ILE A 120 -13.57 -5.79 -15.71
C ILE A 120 -13.87 -4.29 -15.58
N VAL A 121 -13.12 -3.46 -16.30
CA VAL A 121 -13.32 -2.01 -16.27
C VAL A 121 -14.70 -1.64 -16.82
N GLN A 122 -15.15 -2.29 -17.89
CA GLN A 122 -16.48 -2.09 -18.46
C GLN A 122 -17.58 -2.48 -17.48
N ASN A 123 -17.45 -3.60 -16.78
CA ASN A 123 -18.43 -4.06 -15.79
C ASN A 123 -18.50 -3.09 -14.59
N ILE A 124 -17.40 -2.46 -14.20
CA ILE A 124 -17.37 -1.43 -13.16
C ILE A 124 -18.04 -0.14 -13.67
N ILE A 125 -17.70 0.31 -14.88
CA ILE A 125 -18.26 1.55 -15.48
C ILE A 125 -19.76 1.46 -15.62
N THR A 126 -20.28 0.31 -16.08
CA THR A 126 -21.71 0.06 -16.28
C THR A 126 -22.45 -0.23 -14.97
N GLY A 127 -21.72 -0.50 -13.89
CA GLY A 127 -22.28 -0.80 -12.58
C GLY A 127 -22.74 -2.24 -12.39
N GLN A 128 -22.40 -3.16 -13.30
CA GLN A 128 -22.79 -4.57 -13.22
C GLN A 128 -22.22 -5.28 -11.98
N VAL A 129 -21.12 -4.78 -11.43
CA VAL A 129 -20.48 -5.30 -10.20
C VAL A 129 -21.13 -4.79 -8.92
N TYR A 130 -22.09 -3.88 -9.00
CA TYR A 130 -22.71 -3.24 -7.83
C TYR A 130 -24.20 -3.53 -7.74
N GLU A 131 -24.67 -3.87 -6.55
CA GLU A 131 -26.08 -3.93 -6.26
C GLU A 131 -26.72 -2.52 -6.43
N GLY A 132 -27.84 -2.44 -7.16
CA GLY A 132 -28.58 -1.19 -7.37
C GLY A 132 -28.20 -0.34 -8.58
N GLY A 133 -27.36 -0.86 -9.51
CA GLY A 133 -27.13 -0.22 -10.81
C GLY A 133 -26.40 1.13 -10.77
N TRP A 134 -25.44 1.25 -9.86
CA TRP A 134 -24.58 2.42 -9.77
C TRP A 134 -23.64 2.50 -10.98
N SER A 135 -23.42 3.68 -11.55
CA SER A 135 -22.49 3.88 -12.66
C SER A 135 -21.47 4.98 -12.39
N LEU A 136 -20.26 4.81 -12.96
CA LEU A 136 -19.18 5.78 -12.83
C LEU A 136 -19.59 7.18 -13.33
N ALA A 137 -20.21 7.25 -14.50
CA ALA A 137 -20.61 8.51 -15.10
C ALA A 137 -21.55 9.28 -14.16
N LYS A 138 -22.58 8.62 -13.62
CA LYS A 138 -23.55 9.24 -12.70
C LYS A 138 -22.87 9.82 -11.44
N SER A 139 -21.88 9.12 -10.89
CA SER A 139 -21.17 9.61 -9.71
C SER A 139 -20.24 10.78 -10.00
N ILE A 140 -19.52 10.77 -11.13
CA ILE A 140 -18.65 11.90 -11.51
C ILE A 140 -19.48 13.14 -11.83
N TRP A 141 -20.61 12.97 -12.52
CA TRP A 141 -21.52 14.09 -12.81
C TRP A 141 -22.18 14.60 -11.53
N GLY A 142 -22.61 13.74 -10.61
CA GLY A 142 -23.17 14.15 -9.32
C GLY A 142 -22.19 14.95 -8.48
N ASP A 143 -20.93 14.50 -8.35
CA ASP A 143 -19.88 15.25 -7.65
C ASP A 143 -19.56 16.61 -8.31
N ASN A 144 -19.64 16.67 -9.65
CA ASN A 144 -19.43 17.90 -10.39
C ASN A 144 -20.61 18.87 -10.22
N GLU A 145 -21.84 18.37 -10.26
CA GLU A 145 -23.05 19.15 -10.00
C GLU A 145 -23.07 19.73 -8.60
N ASP A 146 -22.70 18.96 -7.57
CA ASP A 146 -22.56 19.43 -6.20
C ASP A 146 -21.51 20.57 -6.09
N THR A 147 -20.40 20.40 -6.79
CA THR A 147 -19.34 21.42 -6.83
C THR A 147 -19.83 22.71 -7.51
N LEU A 148 -20.53 22.58 -8.63
CA LEU A 148 -21.12 23.70 -9.37
C LEU A 148 -22.23 24.37 -8.54
N SER A 149 -23.12 23.61 -7.89
CA SER A 149 -24.17 24.14 -7.02
C SER A 149 -23.58 25.02 -5.91
N LYS A 150 -22.56 24.53 -5.21
CA LYS A 150 -21.86 25.33 -4.18
C LYS A 150 -21.17 26.57 -4.75
N ALA A 151 -20.59 26.46 -5.94
CA ALA A 151 -20.00 27.60 -6.61
C ALA A 151 -21.07 28.67 -6.99
N TYR A 152 -22.26 28.25 -7.41
CA TYR A 152 -23.39 29.17 -7.64
C TYR A 152 -23.90 29.79 -6.32
N GLU A 153 -23.97 29.04 -5.24
CA GLU A 153 -24.28 29.61 -3.90
C GLU A 153 -23.27 30.69 -3.50
N MET A 154 -21.99 30.51 -3.80
CA MET A 154 -20.95 31.54 -3.57
C MET A 154 -21.17 32.78 -4.41
N VAL A 155 -21.55 32.62 -5.68
CA VAL A 155 -21.89 33.75 -6.55
C VAL A 155 -23.10 34.51 -5.99
N ALA A 156 -24.16 33.79 -5.64
CA ALA A 156 -25.37 34.38 -5.06
C ALA A 156 -25.09 35.08 -3.72
N GLY A 157 -24.31 34.44 -2.84
CA GLY A 157 -23.89 35.05 -1.55
C GLY A 157 -23.06 36.31 -1.74
N GLY A 158 -22.10 36.29 -2.69
CA GLY A 158 -21.30 37.46 -3.03
C GLY A 158 -22.13 38.61 -3.60
N ILE A 159 -23.17 38.30 -4.38
CA ILE A 159 -24.12 39.32 -4.86
C ILE A 159 -24.87 39.92 -3.70
N ALA A 160 -25.40 39.08 -2.77
CA ALA A 160 -26.12 39.54 -1.59
C ALA A 160 -25.26 40.39 -0.64
N GLU A 161 -23.97 40.07 -0.51
CA GLU A 161 -22.97 40.81 0.24
C GLU A 161 -22.44 42.05 -0.51
N ASN A 162 -22.99 42.34 -1.69
CA ASN A 162 -22.56 43.42 -2.57
C ASN A 162 -21.05 43.43 -2.92
N LYS A 163 -20.44 42.23 -2.96
CA LYS A 163 -19.04 42.07 -3.40
C LYS A 163 -18.84 42.48 -4.86
N SER A 164 -17.62 42.90 -5.18
CA SER A 164 -17.23 43.11 -6.58
C SER A 164 -17.21 41.74 -7.31
N VAL A 165 -17.44 41.75 -8.62
CA VAL A 165 -17.33 40.53 -9.45
C VAL A 165 -15.92 39.94 -9.41
N TYR A 166 -14.89 40.80 -9.26
CA TYR A 166 -13.52 40.39 -9.03
C TYR A 166 -13.37 39.57 -7.72
N ASP A 167 -13.94 40.03 -6.61
CA ASP A 167 -13.85 39.30 -5.33
C ASP A 167 -14.61 38.00 -5.36
N ILE A 168 -15.78 37.96 -5.98
CA ILE A 168 -16.55 36.71 -6.21
C ILE A 168 -15.71 35.72 -7.02
N ALA A 169 -15.08 36.15 -8.10
CA ALA A 169 -14.27 35.28 -8.93
C ALA A 169 -12.99 34.81 -8.21
N LYS A 170 -12.43 35.62 -7.31
CA LYS A 170 -11.32 35.24 -6.44
C LYS A 170 -11.74 34.19 -5.39
N ASP A 171 -12.89 34.34 -4.79
CA ASP A 171 -13.45 33.36 -3.87
C ASP A 171 -13.67 32.01 -4.59
N LEU A 172 -14.20 32.02 -5.80
CA LEU A 172 -14.36 30.84 -6.66
C LEU A 172 -13.01 30.17 -6.99
N GLU A 173 -11.99 30.96 -7.34
CA GLU A 173 -10.63 30.44 -7.58
C GLU A 173 -10.12 29.69 -6.34
N GLN A 174 -10.23 30.29 -5.15
CA GLN A 174 -9.79 29.66 -3.90
C GLN A 174 -10.58 28.40 -3.57
N TYR A 175 -11.87 28.39 -3.86
CA TYR A 175 -12.73 27.24 -3.63
C TYR A 175 -12.32 26.03 -4.50
N VAL A 176 -12.10 26.26 -5.79
CA VAL A 176 -11.76 25.16 -6.72
C VAL A 176 -10.28 24.75 -6.69
N ARG A 177 -9.40 25.51 -6.02
CA ARG A 177 -7.97 25.25 -5.96
C ARG A 177 -7.60 24.23 -4.87
N PRO A 178 -7.14 23.02 -5.22
CA PRO A 178 -6.77 21.99 -4.22
C PRO A 178 -5.62 22.41 -3.31
N SER A 179 -4.67 23.20 -3.81
CA SER A 179 -3.49 23.67 -3.06
C SER A 179 -3.74 24.91 -2.19
N ALA A 180 -4.97 25.47 -2.18
CA ALA A 180 -5.26 26.65 -1.37
C ALA A 180 -4.97 26.39 0.12
N LYS A 181 -4.12 27.26 0.71
CA LYS A 181 -3.69 27.13 2.12
C LYS A 181 -4.81 27.38 3.12
N LYS A 182 -5.75 28.27 2.79
CA LYS A 182 -6.91 28.55 3.64
C LYS A 182 -8.13 27.87 3.02
N PRO A 183 -8.80 26.96 3.77
CA PRO A 183 -10.07 26.41 3.31
C PRO A 183 -11.08 27.56 3.19
N TRP A 184 -11.74 27.63 2.05
CA TRP A 184 -12.86 28.52 1.89
C TRP A 184 -13.96 28.13 2.91
N ASN A 185 -14.59 29.13 3.51
CA ASN A 185 -15.73 28.92 4.42
C ASN A 185 -16.82 29.92 4.09
N TYR A 186 -18.03 29.54 4.36
CA TYR A 186 -19.16 30.45 4.32
C TYR A 186 -19.91 30.42 5.64
N THR A 187 -20.60 31.49 5.93
CA THR A 187 -21.47 31.58 7.09
C THR A 187 -22.92 31.60 6.61
N PHE A 188 -23.76 30.83 7.27
CA PHE A 188 -25.21 30.96 7.10
C PHE A 188 -25.86 31.13 8.46
N LYS A 189 -27.00 31.83 8.43
CA LYS A 189 -27.80 32.04 9.61
C LYS A 189 -28.98 31.05 9.58
N SER A 190 -29.21 30.40 10.68
CA SER A 190 -30.37 29.52 10.86
C SER A 190 -31.05 29.88 12.18
N VAL A 191 -32.36 29.87 12.14
CA VAL A 191 -33.18 30.06 13.37
C VAL A 191 -33.37 28.70 14.02
N ASP A 192 -32.93 28.58 15.25
CA ASP A 192 -33.15 27.40 16.07
C ASP A 192 -34.65 27.19 16.26
N LYS A 193 -35.19 26.10 15.78
CA LYS A 193 -36.63 25.83 15.78
C LYS A 193 -37.24 25.69 17.18
N VAL A 194 -36.41 25.44 18.21
CA VAL A 194 -36.84 25.24 19.59
C VAL A 194 -36.77 26.53 20.37
N THR A 195 -35.69 27.30 20.19
CA THR A 195 -35.46 28.53 20.99
C THR A 195 -35.80 29.80 20.27
N GLY A 196 -36.10 29.76 18.97
CA GLY A 196 -36.36 30.95 18.13
C GLY A 196 -35.14 31.87 17.92
N LYS A 197 -33.97 31.51 18.46
CA LYS A 197 -32.74 32.32 18.36
C LYS A 197 -32.02 32.11 17.06
N GLU A 198 -31.60 33.20 16.44
CA GLU A 198 -30.73 33.16 15.27
C GLU A 198 -29.32 32.69 15.66
N LYS A 199 -28.83 31.63 15.04
CA LYS A 199 -27.46 31.13 15.17
C LYS A 199 -26.73 31.27 13.85
N THR A 200 -25.50 31.78 13.91
CA THR A 200 -24.60 31.82 12.75
C THR A 200 -23.69 30.61 12.78
N TYR A 201 -23.75 29.83 11.71
CA TYR A 201 -22.90 28.66 11.52
C TYR A 201 -21.82 28.97 10.46
N ARG A 202 -20.58 28.62 10.77
CA ARG A 202 -19.49 28.65 9.80
C ARG A 202 -19.25 27.25 9.25
N VAL A 203 -19.38 27.08 7.94
CA VAL A 203 -19.20 25.81 7.24
C VAL A 203 -17.91 25.85 6.48
N TYR A 204 -17.10 24.79 6.67
CA TYR A 204 -15.88 24.53 5.92
C TYR A 204 -16.14 23.35 4.96
N PRO A 205 -16.49 23.59 3.71
CA PRO A 205 -16.71 22.52 2.75
C PRO A 205 -15.43 21.69 2.57
N LYS A 206 -15.58 20.39 2.35
CA LYS A 206 -14.43 19.56 1.97
C LYS A 206 -13.81 20.12 0.70
N LYS A 207 -12.47 20.01 0.59
CA LYS A 207 -11.73 20.49 -0.59
C LYS A 207 -12.35 19.94 -1.87
N VAL A 208 -12.52 20.78 -2.87
CA VAL A 208 -12.96 20.41 -4.20
C VAL A 208 -12.00 19.35 -4.76
N GLY A 209 -12.54 18.35 -5.41
CA GLY A 209 -11.76 17.21 -5.91
C GLY A 209 -11.53 16.10 -4.89
N TYR A 210 -11.85 16.28 -3.60
CA TYR A 210 -11.72 15.20 -2.60
C TYR A 210 -12.61 14.00 -2.95
N ASN A 211 -13.88 14.26 -3.31
CA ASN A 211 -14.81 13.19 -3.71
C ASN A 211 -14.34 12.50 -4.98
N ALA A 212 -13.89 13.26 -5.98
CA ALA A 212 -13.34 12.69 -7.21
C ALA A 212 -12.09 11.82 -6.95
N GLN A 213 -11.19 12.26 -6.06
CA GLN A 213 -10.03 11.46 -5.65
C GLN A 213 -10.43 10.20 -4.88
N ARG A 214 -11.43 10.29 -4.00
CA ARG A 214 -11.96 9.16 -3.25
C ARG A 214 -12.63 8.14 -4.18
N LEU A 215 -13.45 8.62 -5.11
CA LEU A 215 -14.11 7.79 -6.12
C LEU A 215 -13.07 7.07 -6.99
N ALA A 216 -12.11 7.81 -7.51
CA ALA A 216 -11.05 7.27 -8.33
C ALA A 216 -10.25 6.17 -7.62
N ARG A 217 -9.87 6.38 -6.36
CA ARG A 217 -9.20 5.36 -5.54
C ARG A 217 -10.07 4.12 -5.38
N THR A 218 -11.34 4.29 -5.04
CA THR A 218 -12.29 3.20 -4.86
C THR A 218 -12.39 2.34 -6.12
N LEU A 219 -12.55 2.97 -7.27
CA LEU A 219 -12.73 2.27 -8.54
C LEU A 219 -11.47 1.56 -9.02
N SER A 220 -10.30 2.18 -8.84
CA SER A 220 -9.01 1.52 -9.13
C SER A 220 -8.77 0.32 -8.21
N GLN A 221 -9.18 0.44 -6.94
CA GLN A 221 -9.13 -0.67 -5.99
C GLN A 221 -10.07 -1.81 -6.39
N HIS A 222 -11.29 -1.49 -6.80
CA HIS A 222 -12.25 -2.49 -7.25
C HIS A 222 -11.78 -3.17 -8.56
N ALA A 223 -11.20 -2.40 -9.49
CA ALA A 223 -10.61 -2.97 -10.72
C ALA A 223 -9.49 -3.95 -10.40
N TYR A 224 -8.57 -3.58 -9.50
CA TYR A 224 -7.52 -4.47 -9.01
C TYR A 224 -8.09 -5.76 -8.41
N GLN A 225 -9.04 -5.66 -7.47
CA GLN A 225 -9.61 -6.84 -6.80
C GLN A 225 -10.40 -7.74 -7.74
N GLN A 226 -11.27 -7.15 -8.57
CA GLN A 226 -12.08 -7.93 -9.53
C GLN A 226 -11.20 -8.64 -10.55
N THR A 227 -10.12 -8.01 -11.00
CA THR A 227 -9.16 -8.65 -11.91
C THR A 227 -8.43 -9.79 -11.21
N MET A 228 -8.00 -9.60 -9.95
CA MET A 228 -7.34 -10.66 -9.17
C MET A 228 -8.23 -11.89 -9.03
N VAL A 229 -9.52 -11.70 -8.78
CA VAL A 229 -10.49 -12.81 -8.72
C VAL A 229 -10.70 -13.43 -10.10
N ALA A 230 -10.85 -12.62 -11.14
CA ALA A 230 -11.14 -13.09 -12.50
C ALA A 230 -10.01 -13.96 -13.08
N VAL A 231 -8.76 -13.50 -13.01
CA VAL A 231 -7.61 -14.25 -13.55
C VAL A 231 -7.33 -15.56 -12.78
N ASN A 232 -7.81 -15.67 -11.54
CA ASN A 232 -7.63 -16.85 -10.71
C ASN A 232 -8.90 -17.71 -10.58
N LYS A 233 -10.00 -17.34 -11.25
CA LYS A 233 -11.28 -18.04 -11.13
C LYS A 233 -11.15 -19.53 -11.43
N ASP A 234 -10.55 -19.85 -12.56
CA ASP A 234 -10.39 -21.21 -13.05
C ASP A 234 -9.00 -21.80 -12.74
N ASN A 235 -8.14 -21.04 -12.05
CA ASN A 235 -6.81 -21.48 -11.66
C ASN A 235 -6.90 -22.62 -10.62
N PRO A 236 -6.48 -23.86 -10.95
CA PRO A 236 -6.59 -25.02 -10.07
C PRO A 236 -5.61 -24.97 -8.89
N PHE A 237 -4.57 -24.14 -8.98
CA PHE A 237 -3.58 -23.94 -7.91
C PHE A 237 -4.03 -22.95 -6.84
N VAL A 238 -5.06 -22.13 -7.11
CA VAL A 238 -5.60 -21.15 -6.17
C VAL A 238 -6.95 -21.61 -5.66
N GLN A 239 -7.04 -21.83 -4.34
CA GLN A 239 -8.28 -22.23 -3.68
C GLN A 239 -8.95 -21.06 -2.96
N LYS A 240 -8.14 -20.20 -2.35
CA LYS A 240 -8.57 -19.11 -1.49
C LYS A 240 -7.75 -17.86 -1.73
N PHE A 241 -8.29 -16.73 -1.29
CA PHE A 241 -7.54 -15.48 -1.16
C PHE A 241 -7.38 -15.11 0.29
N ARG A 242 -6.18 -14.67 0.68
CA ARG A 242 -5.92 -14.05 1.97
C ARG A 242 -6.11 -12.55 1.85
N TRP A 243 -6.87 -11.99 2.76
CA TRP A 243 -7.09 -10.56 2.84
C TRP A 243 -5.99 -9.86 3.62
N HIS A 244 -5.39 -8.83 3.05
CA HIS A 244 -4.40 -7.98 3.71
C HIS A 244 -4.93 -6.55 3.80
N ALA A 245 -5.15 -6.08 5.03
CA ALA A 245 -5.44 -4.68 5.30
C ALA A 245 -4.15 -3.87 5.24
N ILE A 246 -4.06 -2.91 4.31
CA ILE A 246 -2.86 -2.09 4.12
C ILE A 246 -3.11 -0.66 4.54
N GLY A 247 -2.16 -0.12 5.29
CA GLY A 247 -2.09 1.27 5.73
C GLY A 247 -2.32 1.43 7.23
N GLY A 248 -1.58 2.33 7.85
CA GLY A 248 -1.62 2.63 9.29
C GLY A 248 -2.94 3.23 9.80
N ARG A 249 -4.00 3.22 8.98
CA ARG A 249 -5.36 3.66 9.29
C ARG A 249 -6.41 2.72 8.72
N ALA A 250 -6.14 1.40 8.77
CA ALA A 250 -7.13 0.42 8.38
C ALA A 250 -8.40 0.57 9.24
N CYS A 251 -9.57 0.59 8.60
CA CYS A 251 -10.83 0.71 9.31
C CYS A 251 -11.17 -0.60 10.05
N PRO A 252 -12.10 -0.60 11.02
CA PRO A 252 -12.47 -1.79 11.76
C PRO A 252 -12.90 -2.97 10.87
N ILE A 253 -13.55 -2.70 9.73
CA ILE A 253 -13.96 -3.75 8.77
C ILE A 253 -12.74 -4.40 8.14
N CYS A 254 -11.76 -3.60 7.68
CA CYS A 254 -10.52 -4.11 7.10
C CYS A 254 -9.69 -4.88 8.12
N LEU A 255 -9.58 -4.37 9.35
CA LEU A 255 -8.88 -5.05 10.44
C LEU A 255 -9.53 -6.39 10.76
N ALA A 256 -10.87 -6.44 10.79
CA ALA A 256 -11.60 -7.69 11.02
C ALA A 256 -11.44 -8.72 9.89
N ARG A 257 -11.07 -8.29 8.68
CA ARG A 257 -10.79 -9.17 7.53
C ARG A 257 -9.31 -9.53 7.41
N ASN A 258 -8.43 -8.79 8.06
CA ASN A 258 -6.97 -8.98 7.92
C ASN A 258 -6.54 -10.40 8.29
N GLY A 259 -5.78 -11.04 7.41
CA GLY A 259 -5.34 -12.43 7.54
C GLY A 259 -6.41 -13.50 7.27
N LYS A 260 -7.70 -13.14 7.15
CA LYS A 260 -8.75 -14.11 6.83
C LYS A 260 -8.63 -14.65 5.41
N LEU A 261 -9.01 -15.92 5.28
CA LEU A 261 -9.09 -16.62 4.01
C LEU A 261 -10.53 -16.58 3.48
N PHE A 262 -10.68 -16.22 2.22
CA PHE A 262 -11.95 -16.21 1.50
C PHE A 262 -11.89 -17.19 0.32
N ASP A 263 -12.94 -17.95 0.11
CA ASP A 263 -13.04 -18.81 -1.07
C ASP A 263 -13.05 -17.94 -2.33
N LYS A 264 -12.38 -18.39 -3.41
CA LYS A 264 -12.23 -17.61 -4.64
C LYS A 264 -13.54 -17.19 -5.30
N ASN A 265 -14.64 -17.90 -5.03
CA ASN A 265 -15.96 -17.58 -5.53
C ASN A 265 -16.78 -16.65 -4.59
N ASN A 266 -16.26 -16.33 -3.42
CA ASN A 266 -16.96 -15.53 -2.41
C ASN A 266 -16.02 -14.53 -1.72
N VAL A 267 -15.28 -13.79 -2.52
CA VAL A 267 -14.39 -12.72 -2.04
C VAL A 267 -15.19 -11.44 -1.88
N PRO A 268 -15.28 -10.85 -0.69
CA PRO A 268 -15.99 -9.60 -0.51
C PRO A 268 -15.26 -8.45 -1.22
N MET A 269 -16.01 -7.51 -1.78
CA MET A 269 -15.44 -6.29 -2.33
C MET A 269 -14.91 -5.39 -1.21
N ASP A 270 -13.86 -4.62 -1.49
CA ASP A 270 -13.36 -3.63 -0.56
C ASP A 270 -14.37 -2.47 -0.39
N HIS A 271 -14.31 -1.82 0.75
CA HIS A 271 -15.19 -0.66 0.99
C HIS A 271 -14.68 0.60 0.25
N PRO A 272 -15.52 1.61 0.06
CA PRO A 272 -15.10 2.86 -0.57
C PRO A 272 -13.86 3.46 0.11
N ASN A 273 -12.89 3.87 -0.72
CA ASN A 273 -11.59 4.41 -0.28
C ASN A 273 -10.64 3.38 0.39
N GLY A 274 -10.95 2.08 0.29
CA GLY A 274 -10.08 0.99 0.73
C GLY A 274 -8.81 0.87 -0.12
N MET A 275 -7.84 0.12 0.40
CA MET A 275 -6.55 -0.18 -0.25
C MET A 275 -6.08 -1.59 0.11
N CYS A 276 -7.03 -2.46 0.47
CA CYS A 276 -6.71 -3.83 0.89
C CYS A 276 -6.24 -4.68 -0.29
N ILE A 277 -5.33 -5.59 -0.05
CA ILE A 277 -4.78 -6.49 -1.07
C ILE A 277 -5.32 -7.89 -0.89
N LEU A 278 -5.58 -8.58 -1.99
CA LEU A 278 -5.86 -9.99 -2.04
C LEU A 278 -4.61 -10.76 -2.45
N GLU A 279 -4.21 -11.69 -1.59
CA GLU A 279 -3.12 -12.64 -1.87
C GLU A 279 -3.73 -13.96 -2.29
N PRO A 280 -3.48 -14.46 -3.50
CA PRO A 280 -3.87 -15.82 -3.86
C PRO A 280 -3.07 -16.82 -2.99
N VAL A 281 -3.79 -17.75 -2.37
CA VAL A 281 -3.18 -18.84 -1.60
C VAL A 281 -3.05 -20.04 -2.52
N TYR A 282 -1.82 -20.33 -2.86
CA TYR A 282 -1.48 -21.45 -3.73
C TYR A 282 -1.44 -22.76 -2.97
N ASP A 283 -1.72 -23.85 -3.66
CA ASP A 283 -1.46 -25.20 -3.17
C ASP A 283 0.04 -25.32 -2.86
N GLU A 284 0.37 -25.90 -1.70
CA GLU A 284 1.78 -26.01 -1.27
C GLU A 284 2.62 -26.86 -2.24
N ASP A 285 1.96 -27.71 -3.03
CA ASP A 285 2.57 -28.64 -3.97
C ASP A 285 2.39 -28.27 -5.46
N VAL A 286 2.25 -26.97 -5.81
CA VAL A 286 2.08 -26.52 -7.22
C VAL A 286 3.09 -27.16 -8.16
N ASN A 287 4.36 -27.15 -7.80
CA ASN A 287 5.43 -27.72 -8.65
C ASN A 287 5.33 -29.24 -8.75
N GLN A 288 5.01 -29.92 -7.65
CA GLN A 288 4.84 -31.37 -7.64
C GLN A 288 3.59 -31.77 -8.44
N ARG A 289 2.48 -31.07 -8.26
CA ARG A 289 1.24 -31.29 -9.01
C ARG A 289 1.45 -31.10 -10.51
N LEU A 290 2.18 -30.04 -10.88
CA LEU A 290 2.52 -29.78 -12.27
C LEU A 290 3.47 -30.85 -12.84
N ALA A 291 4.49 -31.26 -12.08
CA ALA A 291 5.40 -32.34 -12.47
C ALA A 291 4.66 -33.68 -12.63
N ASP A 292 3.79 -34.03 -11.70
CA ASP A 292 2.95 -35.23 -11.77
C ASP A 292 2.11 -35.25 -13.08
N TRP A 293 1.49 -34.11 -13.40
CA TRP A 293 0.68 -33.96 -14.60
C TRP A 293 1.50 -34.07 -15.89
N VAL A 294 2.68 -33.43 -15.96
CA VAL A 294 3.61 -33.55 -17.11
C VAL A 294 4.09 -34.98 -17.27
N ASN A 295 4.25 -35.73 -16.18
CA ASN A 295 4.64 -37.12 -16.18
C ASN A 295 3.45 -38.10 -16.42
N GLY A 296 2.29 -37.59 -16.83
CA GLY A 296 1.14 -38.39 -17.26
C GLY A 296 0.13 -38.76 -16.16
N LYS A 297 0.22 -38.16 -14.97
CA LYS A 297 -0.82 -38.34 -13.95
C LYS A 297 -2.04 -37.52 -14.34
N GLU A 298 -3.21 -38.13 -14.35
CA GLU A 298 -4.46 -37.46 -14.69
C GLU A 298 -4.79 -36.34 -13.70
N ASP A 299 -5.00 -35.12 -14.23
CA ASP A 299 -5.53 -33.95 -13.50
C ASP A 299 -6.50 -33.17 -14.39
N PRO A 300 -7.81 -33.54 -14.39
CA PRO A 300 -8.81 -32.92 -15.27
C PRO A 300 -9.00 -31.41 -15.02
N ALA A 301 -8.65 -30.91 -13.85
CA ALA A 301 -8.72 -29.47 -13.56
C ALA A 301 -7.56 -28.73 -14.22
N LEU A 302 -6.38 -29.33 -14.18
CA LEU A 302 -5.19 -28.78 -14.84
C LEU A 302 -5.28 -28.88 -16.35
N ASP A 303 -5.85 -29.98 -16.88
CA ASP A 303 -6.13 -30.13 -18.33
C ASP A 303 -7.03 -29.00 -18.85
N ARG A 304 -8.12 -28.70 -18.14
CA ARG A 304 -9.03 -27.61 -18.52
C ARG A 304 -8.34 -26.24 -18.44
N TYR A 305 -7.56 -26.04 -17.40
CA TYR A 305 -6.83 -24.78 -17.21
C TYR A 305 -5.76 -24.58 -18.27
N ALA A 306 -4.91 -25.59 -18.51
CA ALA A 306 -3.87 -25.54 -19.52
C ALA A 306 -4.43 -25.29 -20.93
N LYS A 307 -5.56 -25.91 -21.25
CA LYS A 307 -6.24 -25.73 -22.55
C LYS A 307 -6.61 -24.27 -22.83
N GLN A 308 -6.92 -23.46 -21.81
CA GLN A 308 -7.20 -22.03 -21.98
C GLN A 308 -6.00 -21.26 -22.53
N PHE A 309 -4.79 -21.76 -22.28
CA PHE A 309 -3.53 -21.19 -22.74
C PHE A 309 -2.94 -21.93 -23.93
N GLY A 310 -3.70 -22.84 -24.55
CA GLY A 310 -3.21 -23.69 -25.64
C GLY A 310 -2.05 -24.59 -25.23
N ALA A 311 -1.90 -24.88 -23.94
CA ALA A 311 -0.81 -25.65 -23.39
C ALA A 311 -1.19 -27.14 -23.24
N THR A 312 -0.21 -28.02 -23.52
CA THR A 312 -0.26 -29.45 -23.24
C THR A 312 0.86 -29.83 -22.25
N PRO A 313 0.82 -31.01 -21.61
CA PRO A 313 1.92 -31.46 -20.76
C PRO A 313 3.30 -31.37 -21.43
N GLY A 314 3.38 -31.62 -22.77
CA GLY A 314 4.62 -31.53 -23.52
C GLY A 314 5.16 -30.11 -23.74
N ASP A 315 4.33 -29.10 -23.66
CA ASP A 315 4.73 -27.70 -23.85
C ASP A 315 5.32 -27.12 -22.55
N ILE A 316 4.95 -27.68 -21.41
CA ILE A 316 5.42 -27.25 -20.11
C ILE A 316 6.74 -27.96 -19.81
N ALA A 317 7.84 -27.29 -20.12
CA ALA A 317 9.14 -27.74 -19.68
C ALA A 317 9.21 -27.66 -18.16
N VAL A 318 8.84 -28.72 -17.47
CA VAL A 318 9.29 -28.92 -16.09
C VAL A 318 10.80 -28.89 -16.19
N LYS A 319 11.42 -27.80 -15.72
CA LYS A 319 12.86 -27.76 -15.54
C LYS A 319 13.19 -28.86 -14.53
N GLU A 320 13.37 -30.10 -15.01
CA GLU A 320 14.12 -31.11 -14.31
C GLU A 320 15.57 -30.65 -14.24
N GLY A 321 15.82 -29.84 -13.32
CA GLY A 321 17.12 -29.28 -13.06
C GLY A 321 17.09 -28.69 -11.69
N GLU A 322 17.51 -29.47 -10.73
CA GLU A 322 17.83 -29.04 -9.39
C GLU A 322 16.68 -28.24 -8.73
N ARG A 323 15.67 -28.93 -8.25
CA ARG A 323 14.87 -28.43 -7.13
C ARG A 323 15.88 -28.00 -6.05
N LYS A 324 16.21 -26.70 -5.99
CA LYS A 324 16.90 -26.18 -4.84
C LYS A 324 16.02 -26.56 -3.65
N LYS A 325 16.55 -27.42 -2.79
CA LYS A 325 15.87 -27.74 -1.52
C LYS A 325 15.52 -26.41 -0.87
N THR A 326 14.27 -26.25 -0.46
CA THR A 326 13.91 -25.08 0.34
C THR A 326 14.86 -25.01 1.54
N PHE A 327 15.06 -23.82 2.09
CA PHE A 327 15.91 -23.66 3.28
C PHE A 327 15.59 -24.74 4.33
N LEU A 328 14.31 -24.93 4.64
CA LEU A 328 13.85 -25.90 5.67
C LEU A 328 14.13 -27.36 5.28
N GLU A 329 14.05 -27.72 4.01
CA GLU A 329 14.41 -29.06 3.51
C GLU A 329 15.92 -29.30 3.52
N SER A 330 16.71 -28.23 3.48
CA SER A 330 18.17 -28.29 3.58
C SER A 330 18.68 -28.54 5.01
N LEU A 331 17.82 -28.35 6.01
CA LEU A 331 18.16 -28.48 7.43
C LEU A 331 18.06 -29.91 7.93
N ASN A 332 19.06 -30.32 8.71
CA ASN A 332 18.98 -31.54 9.53
C ASN A 332 18.17 -31.30 10.82
N GLU A 333 17.80 -32.36 11.53
CA GLU A 333 16.97 -32.26 12.74
C GLU A 333 17.63 -31.47 13.87
N SER A 334 18.95 -31.51 14.01
CA SER A 334 19.67 -30.74 15.02
C SER A 334 19.65 -29.22 14.73
N GLU A 335 19.66 -28.83 13.46
CA GLU A 335 19.53 -27.45 13.01
C GLU A 335 18.11 -26.95 13.23
N LYS A 336 17.11 -27.76 12.88
CA LYS A 336 15.69 -27.42 13.11
C LYS A 336 15.39 -27.26 14.59
N GLU A 337 15.90 -28.16 15.42
CA GLU A 337 15.66 -28.10 16.87
C GLU A 337 16.37 -26.88 17.48
N ALA A 338 17.59 -26.55 17.06
CA ALA A 338 18.27 -25.35 17.52
C ALA A 338 17.49 -24.06 17.20
N ILE A 339 16.87 -23.97 16.01
CA ILE A 339 16.00 -22.85 15.64
C ILE A 339 14.74 -22.85 16.51
N ARG A 340 14.10 -24.01 16.77
CA ARG A 340 12.95 -24.11 17.67
C ARG A 340 13.28 -23.67 19.09
N GLU A 341 14.41 -24.08 19.63
CA GLU A 341 14.87 -23.66 20.95
C GLU A 341 15.11 -22.16 21.00
N TYR A 342 15.80 -21.61 19.99
CA TYR A 342 16.06 -20.17 19.88
C TYR A 342 14.76 -19.35 19.83
N THR A 343 13.77 -19.75 19.05
CA THR A 343 12.48 -19.05 18.95
C THR A 343 11.57 -19.24 20.19
N GLY A 344 12.03 -20.01 21.17
CA GLY A 344 11.38 -20.21 22.45
C GLY A 344 11.91 -19.29 23.55
N TYR A 345 12.55 -19.90 24.57
CA TYR A 345 12.97 -19.17 25.77
C TYR A 345 14.45 -18.78 25.80
N VAL A 346 15.30 -19.37 24.92
CA VAL A 346 16.76 -19.22 25.00
C VAL A 346 17.32 -18.09 24.12
N TYR A 347 16.48 -17.41 23.32
CA TYR A 347 16.93 -16.32 22.46
C TYR A 347 17.70 -15.22 23.21
N GLY A 348 17.29 -14.91 24.44
CA GLY A 348 17.93 -13.92 25.29
C GLY A 348 19.35 -14.30 25.64
N ASP A 349 19.57 -15.52 26.13
CA ASP A 349 20.89 -16.05 26.52
C ASP A 349 21.82 -16.18 25.32
N VAL A 350 21.30 -16.71 24.20
CA VAL A 350 22.04 -16.81 22.94
C VAL A 350 22.52 -15.44 22.48
N ASN A 351 21.63 -14.44 22.44
CA ASN A 351 21.99 -13.12 21.95
C ASN A 351 22.91 -12.35 22.91
N LEU A 352 22.79 -12.55 24.23
CA LEU A 352 23.73 -11.99 25.21
C LEU A 352 25.13 -12.61 25.07
N TYR A 353 25.21 -13.92 24.90
CA TYR A 353 26.47 -14.61 24.62
C TYR A 353 27.16 -14.08 23.34
N LEU A 354 26.38 -13.98 22.24
CA LEU A 354 26.89 -13.50 20.94
C LEU A 354 27.37 -12.04 20.99
N ARG A 355 26.82 -11.23 21.89
CA ARG A 355 27.25 -9.85 22.15
C ARG A 355 28.44 -9.75 23.13
N GLY A 356 29.12 -10.86 23.40
CA GLY A 356 30.33 -10.91 24.20
C GLY A 356 30.15 -11.15 25.70
N ASN A 357 28.94 -11.47 26.16
CA ASN A 357 28.73 -11.82 27.57
C ASN A 357 28.98 -13.32 27.80
N GLU A 358 30.23 -13.68 28.08
CA GLU A 358 30.70 -15.07 28.29
C GLU A 358 29.94 -15.81 29.43
N ALA A 359 29.34 -15.10 30.38
CA ALA A 359 28.55 -15.72 31.46
C ALA A 359 27.36 -16.52 30.91
N PHE A 360 26.84 -16.17 29.73
CA PHE A 360 25.76 -16.88 29.07
C PHE A 360 26.25 -17.98 28.11
N GLY A 361 27.53 -18.12 27.91
CA GLY A 361 28.18 -19.11 27.01
C GLY A 361 28.21 -20.53 27.59
N THR A 362 27.07 -21.04 28.04
CA THR A 362 26.93 -22.42 28.51
C THR A 362 27.18 -23.41 27.37
N LYS A 363 27.45 -24.68 27.71
CA LYS A 363 27.66 -25.74 26.70
C LYS A 363 26.46 -25.88 25.78
N ASP A 364 25.25 -25.72 26.28
CA ASP A 364 24.01 -25.83 25.50
C ASP A 364 23.83 -24.61 24.58
N VAL A 365 24.04 -23.40 25.09
CA VAL A 365 24.02 -22.16 24.27
C VAL A 365 25.04 -22.23 23.13
N LYS A 366 26.26 -22.66 23.40
CA LYS A 366 27.31 -22.83 22.39
C LYS A 366 26.92 -23.88 21.32
N LYS A 367 26.25 -24.96 21.73
CA LYS A 367 25.72 -25.97 20.80
C LYS A 367 24.59 -25.42 19.93
N ILE A 368 23.66 -24.66 20.52
CA ILE A 368 22.57 -24.01 19.79
C ILE A 368 23.14 -23.05 18.75
N VAL A 369 24.07 -22.15 19.14
CA VAL A 369 24.73 -21.20 18.23
C VAL A 369 25.39 -21.94 17.06
N LYS A 370 26.17 -23.00 17.34
CA LYS A 370 26.83 -23.79 16.30
C LYS A 370 25.84 -24.34 15.27
N ASN A 371 24.71 -24.87 15.73
CA ASN A 371 23.69 -25.45 14.85
C ASN A 371 22.92 -24.38 14.06
N ILE A 372 22.63 -23.21 14.68
CA ILE A 372 22.00 -22.08 13.96
C ILE A 372 22.97 -21.51 12.93
N ASP A 373 24.25 -21.35 13.24
CA ASP A 373 25.25 -20.91 12.27
C ASP A 373 25.33 -21.87 11.06
N SER A 374 25.31 -23.19 11.33
CA SER A 374 25.27 -24.20 10.29
C SER A 374 23.99 -24.08 9.43
N ALA A 375 22.83 -23.87 10.05
CA ALA A 375 21.58 -23.62 9.34
C ALA A 375 21.65 -22.35 8.50
N MET A 376 22.05 -21.24 9.11
CA MET A 376 22.07 -19.93 8.47
C MET A 376 23.12 -19.79 7.37
N SER A 377 24.16 -20.64 7.36
CA SER A 377 25.09 -20.72 6.23
C SER A 377 24.44 -21.21 4.93
N LYS A 378 23.29 -21.90 5.03
CA LYS A 378 22.48 -22.39 3.91
C LYS A 378 21.37 -21.41 3.53
N ALA A 379 21.16 -20.36 4.35
CA ALA A 379 20.11 -19.39 4.16
C ALA A 379 20.44 -18.40 3.04
N SER A 380 19.47 -18.15 2.20
CA SER A 380 19.53 -17.13 1.16
C SER A 380 18.10 -16.67 0.86
N ILE A 381 17.83 -15.39 0.99
CA ILE A 381 16.54 -14.83 0.55
C ILE A 381 16.52 -14.80 -0.98
N GLU A 382 15.56 -15.46 -1.57
CA GLU A 382 15.43 -15.56 -3.03
C GLU A 382 15.01 -14.25 -3.68
N GLU A 383 14.31 -13.40 -2.93
CA GLU A 383 13.75 -12.14 -3.39
C GLU A 383 13.85 -11.07 -2.29
N GLY A 384 14.21 -9.84 -2.65
CA GLY A 384 14.37 -8.77 -1.66
C GLY A 384 13.06 -8.48 -0.92
N ILE A 385 13.11 -8.45 0.41
CA ILE A 385 11.94 -8.25 1.28
C ILE A 385 12.15 -7.09 2.26
N GLU A 386 11.06 -6.50 2.72
CA GLU A 386 11.07 -5.59 3.87
C GLU A 386 10.50 -6.33 5.08
N VAL A 387 11.23 -6.30 6.18
CA VAL A 387 10.84 -6.96 7.42
C VAL A 387 10.91 -5.97 8.58
N PHE A 388 10.19 -6.28 9.66
CA PHE A 388 10.00 -5.37 10.77
C PHE A 388 10.45 -6.00 12.08
N ARG A 389 10.99 -5.16 12.98
CA ARG A 389 11.33 -5.57 14.34
C ARG A 389 10.96 -4.46 15.31
N GLY A 390 10.24 -4.80 16.38
CA GLY A 390 10.04 -3.93 17.53
C GLY A 390 11.18 -4.09 18.54
N ASP A 391 11.65 -2.98 19.08
CA ASP A 391 12.69 -2.96 20.11
C ASP A 391 12.51 -1.75 21.05
N ASP A 392 13.36 -1.64 22.04
CA ASP A 392 13.47 -0.43 22.86
C ASP A 392 14.73 0.37 22.52
N MET A 393 14.89 1.53 23.14
CA MET A 393 16.06 2.38 22.92
C MET A 393 17.37 1.73 23.37
N ARG A 394 17.34 0.74 24.28
CA ARG A 394 18.54 -0.03 24.66
C ARG A 394 18.96 -0.98 23.55
N GLY A 395 17.98 -1.58 22.87
CA GLY A 395 18.24 -2.40 21.68
C GLY A 395 18.87 -1.58 20.56
N LEU A 396 18.39 -0.37 20.32
CA LEU A 396 19.01 0.56 19.37
C LEU A 396 20.45 0.91 19.76
N GLN A 397 20.71 1.21 21.04
CA GLN A 397 22.07 1.44 21.55
C GLN A 397 22.97 0.21 21.40
N GLY A 398 22.41 -0.99 21.65
CA GLY A 398 23.15 -2.24 21.46
C GLY A 398 23.53 -2.49 20.00
N LEU A 399 22.66 -2.15 19.07
CA LEU A 399 22.93 -2.25 17.63
C LEU A 399 24.06 -1.27 17.22
N MET A 400 24.15 -0.11 17.86
CA MET A 400 25.17 0.91 17.58
C MET A 400 26.55 0.58 18.17
N GLN A 401 26.67 -0.43 19.02
CA GLN A 401 27.90 -0.78 19.74
C GLN A 401 28.53 0.40 20.52
N ASP A 402 27.75 1.43 20.82
CA ASP A 402 28.21 2.64 21.49
C ASP A 402 28.22 2.43 23.02
N GLY A 403 29.16 1.61 23.49
CA GLY A 403 29.24 1.07 24.85
C GLY A 403 29.48 2.08 25.99
N GLY A 404 29.34 3.39 25.76
CA GLY A 404 29.84 4.34 26.73
C GLY A 404 28.90 5.40 27.28
N ARG A 405 27.83 5.77 26.65
CA ARG A 405 27.02 6.94 27.10
C ARG A 405 25.51 6.74 27.01
N ARG A 406 24.98 6.08 28.01
CA ARG A 406 23.55 5.68 28.12
C ARG A 406 22.51 6.82 28.19
N ARG A 407 22.88 8.08 28.30
CA ARG A 407 21.91 9.18 28.54
C ARG A 407 21.69 10.13 27.37
N SER A 408 22.67 10.37 26.51
CA SER A 408 22.60 11.41 25.48
C SER A 408 21.69 11.09 24.28
N TRP A 409 21.47 9.81 23.99
CA TRP A 409 20.63 9.36 22.86
C TRP A 409 19.13 9.43 23.15
N TYR A 410 18.79 9.39 24.41
CA TYR A 410 17.41 9.35 24.88
C TYR A 410 16.74 10.71 24.84
N GLU A 411 17.52 11.78 24.90
CA GLU A 411 17.04 13.10 25.24
C GLU A 411 17.03 14.08 24.06
N GLU A 412 17.78 13.79 22.99
CA GLU A 412 17.89 14.74 21.87
C GLU A 412 17.63 14.10 20.51
N GLY A 413 16.56 14.51 19.82
CA GLY A 413 16.23 14.03 18.47
C GLY A 413 17.36 14.32 17.45
N LYS A 414 18.15 15.35 17.64
CA LYS A 414 19.32 15.69 16.82
C LYS A 414 20.35 14.56 16.80
N ASN A 415 20.54 13.84 17.92
CA ASN A 415 21.47 12.72 18.02
C ASN A 415 21.00 11.50 17.24
N LEU A 416 19.70 11.24 17.19
CA LEU A 416 19.12 10.14 16.38
C LEU A 416 19.31 10.39 14.88
N PHE A 417 19.07 11.60 14.40
CA PHE A 417 19.28 11.95 12.98
C PHE A 417 20.75 11.87 12.56
N SER A 418 21.69 12.02 13.50
CA SER A 418 23.13 11.83 13.23
C SER A 418 23.53 10.39 12.92
N LEU A 419 22.60 9.43 13.11
CA LEU A 419 22.81 8.03 12.77
C LEU A 419 22.66 7.76 11.28
N ILE A 420 21.95 8.60 10.55
CA ILE A 420 21.69 8.43 9.12
C ILE A 420 23.02 8.37 8.37
N GLY A 421 23.17 7.35 7.53
CA GLY A 421 24.38 7.06 6.77
C GLY A 421 25.43 6.22 7.52
N LYS A 422 25.26 5.96 8.82
CA LYS A 422 26.18 5.06 9.55
C LYS A 422 25.92 3.61 9.18
N VAL A 423 27.00 2.82 9.20
CA VAL A 423 26.97 1.37 9.05
C VAL A 423 27.20 0.74 10.42
N VAL A 424 26.35 -0.21 10.76
CA VAL A 424 26.38 -0.94 12.04
C VAL A 424 26.42 -2.44 11.79
N THR A 425 27.15 -3.18 12.62
CA THR A 425 27.20 -4.65 12.57
C THR A 425 26.34 -5.22 13.68
N ASN A 426 25.49 -6.19 13.34
CA ASN A 426 24.74 -6.92 14.36
C ASN A 426 25.41 -8.27 14.66
N ASP A 427 26.03 -8.39 15.83
CA ASP A 427 26.76 -9.59 16.24
C ASP A 427 25.84 -10.74 16.65
N SER A 428 24.56 -10.47 16.91
CA SER A 428 23.55 -11.47 17.25
C SER A 428 22.63 -11.78 16.08
N TYR A 429 21.87 -12.87 16.16
CA TYR A 429 20.79 -13.11 15.22
C TYR A 429 19.71 -12.03 15.36
N MET A 430 19.11 -11.62 14.24
CA MET A 430 18.02 -10.64 14.24
C MET A 430 16.73 -11.33 13.82
N SER A 431 15.89 -11.59 14.79
CA SER A 431 14.51 -12.05 14.58
C SER A 431 13.65 -10.86 14.15
N THR A 432 12.96 -11.00 13.01
CA THR A 432 12.12 -9.98 12.40
C THR A 432 10.81 -10.60 11.94
N SER A 433 9.80 -9.78 11.65
CA SER A 433 8.51 -10.21 11.11
C SER A 433 8.36 -9.80 9.64
N ALA A 434 7.85 -10.70 8.80
CA ALA A 434 7.44 -10.39 7.42
C ALA A 434 6.13 -9.58 7.34
N GLY A 435 5.54 -9.20 8.45
CA GLY A 435 4.36 -8.34 8.58
C GLY A 435 4.64 -7.19 9.54
N ASP A 436 3.58 -6.46 9.93
CA ASP A 436 3.70 -5.43 10.96
C ASP A 436 4.22 -6.01 12.28
N VAL A 437 4.91 -5.17 13.05
CA VAL A 437 5.33 -5.51 14.41
C VAL A 437 4.08 -5.75 15.27
N LEU A 438 3.98 -6.90 15.91
CA LEU A 438 2.90 -7.18 16.86
C LEU A 438 2.97 -6.17 18.01
N ASP A 439 1.81 -5.70 18.49
CA ASP A 439 1.72 -4.63 19.51
C ASP A 439 2.53 -4.94 20.77
N GLN A 440 2.63 -6.21 21.14
CA GLN A 440 3.44 -6.67 22.30
C GLN A 440 4.94 -6.39 22.16
N TYR A 441 5.45 -6.18 20.94
CA TYR A 441 6.86 -5.90 20.66
C TYR A 441 7.14 -4.43 20.34
N LYS A 442 6.12 -3.58 20.27
CA LYS A 442 6.26 -2.13 20.09
C LYS A 442 6.70 -1.51 21.42
N ARG A 443 8.01 -1.38 21.61
CA ARG A 443 8.62 -0.87 22.85
C ARG A 443 9.29 0.49 22.65
N GLY A 444 8.81 1.27 21.67
CA GLY A 444 9.27 2.62 21.38
C GLY A 444 10.20 2.74 20.17
N VAL A 445 10.83 1.65 19.70
CA VAL A 445 11.63 1.63 18.47
C VAL A 445 11.08 0.59 17.51
N ILE A 446 10.90 0.96 16.24
CA ILE A 446 10.49 0.07 15.16
C ILE A 446 11.53 0.13 14.05
N TYR A 447 12.19 -1.00 13.81
CA TYR A 447 13.09 -1.16 12.66
C TYR A 447 12.28 -1.57 11.42
N HIS A 448 12.54 -0.88 10.32
CA HIS A 448 12.15 -1.23 8.96
C HIS A 448 13.40 -1.72 8.25
N VAL A 449 13.51 -3.02 8.01
CA VAL A 449 14.74 -3.62 7.49
C VAL A 449 14.53 -4.07 6.06
N SER A 450 15.23 -3.42 5.13
CA SER A 450 15.28 -3.85 3.73
C SER A 450 16.35 -4.95 3.59
N VAL A 451 15.89 -6.17 3.29
CA VAL A 451 16.73 -7.35 3.11
C VAL A 451 16.83 -7.64 1.62
N PRO A 452 18.00 -7.49 0.98
CA PRO A 452 18.16 -7.70 -0.45
C PRO A 452 18.16 -9.19 -0.82
N GLU A 453 17.85 -9.50 -2.07
CA GLU A 453 18.03 -10.83 -2.65
C GLU A 453 19.46 -11.35 -2.42
N GLY A 454 19.57 -12.63 -2.07
CA GLY A 454 20.85 -13.30 -1.76
C GLY A 454 21.37 -13.06 -0.34
N ALA A 455 20.67 -12.27 0.49
CA ALA A 455 21.06 -12.07 1.87
C ALA A 455 20.92 -13.35 2.70
N GLN A 456 21.79 -13.52 3.70
CA GLN A 456 21.73 -14.64 4.65
C GLN A 456 20.60 -14.41 5.67
N ALA A 457 19.37 -14.62 5.21
CA ALA A 457 18.17 -14.58 6.01
C ALA A 457 17.22 -15.69 5.54
N ALA A 458 16.33 -16.16 6.40
CA ALA A 458 15.43 -17.25 6.09
C ALA A 458 14.06 -17.12 6.78
N ASP A 459 13.00 -17.54 6.09
CA ASP A 459 11.68 -17.74 6.70
C ASP A 459 11.71 -19.01 7.56
N ILE A 460 11.56 -18.81 8.86
CA ILE A 460 11.53 -19.89 9.85
C ILE A 460 10.14 -20.07 10.49
N SER A 461 9.13 -19.39 9.96
CA SER A 461 7.76 -19.31 10.53
C SER A 461 7.15 -20.69 10.79
N SER A 462 7.40 -21.66 9.92
CA SER A 462 6.80 -23.01 10.04
C SER A 462 7.43 -23.86 11.14
N ILE A 463 8.70 -23.59 11.51
CA ILE A 463 9.43 -24.31 12.57
C ILE A 463 9.58 -23.49 13.85
N SER A 464 9.32 -22.18 13.81
CA SER A 464 9.31 -21.30 14.99
C SER A 464 8.22 -21.76 15.98
N ARG A 465 8.51 -21.61 17.28
CA ARG A 465 7.51 -21.81 18.34
C ARG A 465 6.42 -20.72 18.31
N GLN A 466 6.72 -19.56 17.72
CA GLN A 466 5.82 -18.41 17.60
C GLN A 466 5.32 -18.26 16.16
N LYS A 467 4.54 -19.22 15.69
CA LYS A 467 4.07 -19.28 14.28
C LYS A 467 3.31 -18.03 13.79
N SER A 468 2.68 -17.29 14.72
CA SER A 468 1.95 -16.06 14.41
C SER A 468 2.84 -14.88 14.01
N GLU A 469 4.13 -14.94 14.31
CA GLU A 469 5.08 -13.82 14.07
C GLU A 469 5.56 -13.73 12.61
N ARG A 470 5.32 -14.76 11.78
CA ARG A 470 5.85 -14.82 10.41
C ARG A 470 7.33 -14.48 10.37
N GLU A 471 8.08 -15.22 11.19
CA GLU A 471 9.44 -14.87 11.56
C GLU A 471 10.42 -15.08 10.43
N ILE A 472 11.15 -14.02 10.11
CA ILE A 472 12.33 -14.03 9.24
C ILE A 472 13.55 -13.85 10.13
N LEU A 473 14.42 -14.84 10.16
CA LEU A 473 15.67 -14.79 10.90
C LEU A 473 16.79 -14.28 10.00
N ILE A 474 17.41 -13.16 10.38
CA ILE A 474 18.60 -12.62 9.70
C ILE A 474 19.83 -13.13 10.45
N ASN A 475 20.84 -13.62 9.70
CA ASN A 475 22.06 -14.17 10.27
C ASN A 475 22.84 -13.11 11.05
N ARG A 476 23.63 -13.54 12.02
CA ARG A 476 24.55 -12.69 12.78
C ARG A 476 25.74 -12.18 11.94
N GLY A 477 26.41 -11.15 12.41
CA GLY A 477 27.57 -10.56 11.74
C GLY A 477 27.21 -9.87 10.41
N GLN A 478 25.94 -9.50 10.23
CA GLN A 478 25.51 -8.73 9.05
C GLN A 478 25.65 -7.23 9.32
N GLU A 479 26.00 -6.49 8.25
CA GLU A 479 26.11 -5.04 8.28
C GLU A 479 24.83 -4.38 7.77
N PHE A 480 24.40 -3.32 8.46
CA PHE A 480 23.25 -2.53 8.11
C PHE A 480 23.63 -1.06 7.96
N GLU A 481 23.23 -0.44 6.87
CA GLU A 481 23.26 1.01 6.72
C GLU A 481 21.96 1.60 7.30
N ILE A 482 22.08 2.61 8.14
CA ILE A 482 20.93 3.38 8.63
C ILE A 482 20.55 4.38 7.54
N ALA A 483 19.51 4.04 6.77
CA ALA A 483 19.09 4.82 5.62
C ALA A 483 18.26 6.06 6.00
N ASP A 484 17.49 5.95 7.08
CA ASP A 484 16.63 7.04 7.57
C ASP A 484 16.24 6.81 9.04
N VAL A 485 15.90 7.88 9.74
CA VAL A 485 15.32 7.85 11.09
C VAL A 485 14.13 8.79 11.11
N LYS A 486 12.98 8.33 11.61
CA LYS A 486 11.78 9.16 11.76
C LYS A 486 11.28 9.09 13.20
N CYS A 487 11.16 10.23 13.83
CA CYS A 487 10.61 10.38 15.18
C CYS A 487 9.90 11.74 15.29
N GLN A 488 9.08 11.90 16.33
CA GLN A 488 8.53 13.18 16.69
C GLN A 488 9.45 13.83 17.73
N VAL A 489 9.68 15.13 17.59
CA VAL A 489 10.48 15.91 18.52
C VAL A 489 9.66 17.12 18.97
N ASP A 490 9.78 17.51 20.24
CA ASP A 490 9.22 18.75 20.76
C ASP A 490 10.05 19.98 20.40
N ASP A 491 9.62 21.15 20.84
CA ASP A 491 10.30 22.43 20.56
C ASP A 491 11.68 22.51 21.21
N GLU A 492 11.98 21.69 22.23
CA GLU A 492 13.26 21.61 22.93
C GLU A 492 14.19 20.56 22.27
N GLY A 493 13.64 19.73 21.37
CA GLY A 493 14.35 18.70 20.61
C GLY A 493 14.31 17.30 21.24
N TYR A 494 13.48 17.09 22.27
CA TYR A 494 13.29 15.78 22.87
C TYR A 494 12.38 14.89 22.01
N VAL A 495 12.76 13.62 21.93
CA VAL A 495 12.00 12.61 21.18
C VAL A 495 10.79 12.13 21.99
N TYR A 496 9.64 12.11 21.37
CA TYR A 496 8.43 11.50 21.92
C TYR A 496 7.73 10.60 20.89
N GLY A 497 6.93 9.63 21.38
CA GLY A 497 6.28 8.65 20.53
C GLY A 497 7.23 7.56 20.04
N GLU A 498 6.88 6.94 18.92
CA GLU A 498 7.65 5.84 18.33
C GLU A 498 8.78 6.37 17.45
N VAL A 499 9.94 5.74 17.55
CA VAL A 499 11.11 5.99 16.68
C VAL A 499 11.15 4.92 15.60
N HIS A 500 11.09 5.32 14.34
CA HIS A 500 11.21 4.43 13.19
C HIS A 500 12.62 4.55 12.60
N VAL A 501 13.35 3.43 12.58
CA VAL A 501 14.71 3.34 12.04
C VAL A 501 14.68 2.48 10.78
N TYR A 502 15.12 3.03 9.67
CA TYR A 502 15.16 2.36 8.38
C TYR A 502 16.57 1.80 8.12
N LEU A 503 16.68 0.49 8.10
CA LEU A 503 17.94 -0.24 7.90
C LEU A 503 17.98 -0.86 6.50
N LYS A 504 19.13 -0.76 5.84
CA LYS A 504 19.43 -1.51 4.62
C LYS A 504 20.51 -2.53 4.91
N LEU A 505 20.18 -3.81 4.78
CA LEU A 505 21.19 -4.87 4.89
C LEU A 505 22.15 -4.79 3.72
N LYS A 506 23.45 -4.74 4.00
CA LYS A 506 24.49 -4.71 2.97
C LYS A 506 24.77 -6.12 2.46
N LYS A 507 24.86 -6.27 1.13
CA LYS A 507 25.36 -7.53 0.55
C LYS A 507 26.84 -7.66 0.93
N LYS A 508 27.21 -8.83 1.46
CA LYS A 508 28.66 -9.18 1.53
C LYS A 508 29.16 -9.31 0.09
N THR A 509 30.06 -8.44 -0.31
CA THR A 509 30.79 -8.52 -1.58
C THR A 509 31.69 -9.75 -1.59
#